data_42e043f33017bd2f49a0d79439dea850
#
_entry.id   42e043f33017bd2f49a0d79439dea850
#
_cell.length_a   1.000
_cell.length_b   1.000
_cell.length_c   1.000
_cell.angle_alpha   90.00
_cell.angle_beta   90.00
_cell.angle_gamma   90.00
#
_symmetry.space_group_name_H-M   'P 1'
#
loop_
_entity.id
_entity.type
_entity.pdbx_description
1 polymer ?
#
loop_
_entity_poly.entity_id
_entity_poly.type
_entity_poly.pdbx_seq_one_letter_code
_entity_poly.pdbx_strand_id
1 'polypeptide(L)'
;MPPEVENVPIPKGRGQDAQRWMEYHGIVDTTPSIRSSDYEGVLHCPFQYYLSRRLGLAPALRWSKALSRGSWFHKRLELYRETPEVIKNATSVMLDDRLEELEEICQAIGIKGESKDKVLDREKKDFDCAMAWYEVSMNLQIPQQKVPTVHEFLKQDHFRHLGSEVGVRLHMPSDHRSGKVRLTGMYDTLLYHTEQNSIYIVDAKTTAASPEERLITCPLEFQTQHYMMTLKLSLEAGLLQPIYDLPKDVRVGGMIHIGIQKPTIEFGMKDRDCEEYEHTLTRGPRKGQVEIRKNYSGEPRFENYLLRCEDWYRGQGEYEHLAERWAMSPPINYSLTYGTLLEDEDYEDEYYARVELIAKYVKCKAFPKNFPRSTNHLRQFGRMSPYTPFYLTPVKEWADIIHAESFIQVDRDEDVEFIIDSPYAPR
;
A
#
# COMPACT_ATOMS: atom_id res chain seq x y z
N MET A 1 24.06 12.09 11.16
CA MET A 1 24.42 13.05 10.08
C MET A 1 24.56 12.23 8.80
N PRO A 2 23.75 12.41 7.79
CA PRO A 2 24.02 11.82 6.49
C PRO A 2 25.34 12.41 5.98
N PRO A 3 26.20 11.62 5.29
CA PRO A 3 27.42 12.13 4.74
C PRO A 3 27.12 13.25 3.74
N GLU A 4 27.89 14.34 3.81
CA GLU A 4 27.85 15.41 2.82
C GLU A 4 27.96 14.79 1.42
N VAL A 5 26.97 15.02 0.58
CA VAL A 5 26.99 14.62 -0.83
C VAL A 5 28.04 15.46 -1.53
N GLU A 6 29.27 14.97 -1.55
CA GLU A 6 30.30 15.57 -2.42
C GLU A 6 29.81 15.49 -3.87
N ASN A 7 29.90 16.62 -4.57
CA ASN A 7 29.62 16.73 -5.99
C ASN A 7 30.53 15.82 -6.80
N VAL A 8 30.12 14.58 -7.02
CA VAL A 8 30.87 13.64 -7.85
C VAL A 8 30.54 13.86 -9.30
N PRO A 9 31.51 14.17 -10.14
CA PRO A 9 31.30 14.40 -11.55
C PRO A 9 30.78 13.14 -12.24
N ILE A 10 29.68 13.28 -12.98
CA ILE A 10 29.15 12.21 -13.83
C ILE A 10 30.19 11.84 -14.87
N PRO A 11 30.59 10.57 -14.95
CA PRO A 11 31.58 10.15 -15.90
C PRO A 11 31.16 10.38 -17.34
N LYS A 12 32.07 10.93 -18.16
CA LYS A 12 31.83 11.22 -19.59
C LYS A 12 32.21 10.01 -20.47
N GLY A 13 31.44 8.89 -20.40
CA GLY A 13 31.82 7.74 -21.21
C GLY A 13 30.70 6.71 -21.42
N ARG A 14 30.82 5.88 -22.46
CA ARG A 14 29.79 4.91 -22.86
C ARG A 14 29.90 3.62 -22.03
N GLY A 15 28.86 3.32 -21.26
CA GLY A 15 28.62 1.97 -20.70
C GLY A 15 29.39 1.59 -19.42
N GLN A 16 30.71 1.80 -19.34
CA GLN A 16 31.47 1.56 -18.11
C GLN A 16 31.22 2.60 -17.03
N ASP A 17 30.82 3.78 -17.42
CA ASP A 17 30.65 4.92 -16.53
C ASP A 17 29.31 4.88 -15.78
N ALA A 18 28.26 4.29 -16.37
CA ALA A 18 27.01 4.07 -15.67
C ALA A 18 27.17 2.98 -14.57
N GLN A 19 28.00 1.96 -14.82
CA GLN A 19 28.30 0.94 -13.81
C GLN A 19 29.14 1.51 -12.66
N ARG A 20 30.15 2.33 -12.95
CA ARG A 20 30.92 3.05 -11.93
C ARG A 20 30.07 4.05 -11.14
N TRP A 21 29.14 4.73 -11.81
CA TRP A 21 28.19 5.62 -11.14
C TRP A 21 27.29 4.86 -10.17
N MET A 22 26.78 3.68 -10.55
CA MET A 22 25.97 2.83 -9.68
C MET A 22 26.80 2.23 -8.52
N GLU A 23 28.01 1.75 -8.79
CA GLU A 23 28.93 1.25 -7.78
C GLU A 23 29.30 2.35 -6.77
N TYR A 24 29.46 3.58 -7.25
CA TYR A 24 29.78 4.74 -6.42
C TYR A 24 28.61 5.14 -5.49
N HIS A 25 27.37 5.00 -5.95
CA HIS A 25 26.17 5.26 -5.15
C HIS A 25 25.74 4.07 -4.29
N GLY A 26 26.61 3.07 -4.11
CA GLY A 26 26.32 1.91 -3.26
C GLY A 26 25.21 1.01 -3.80
N ILE A 27 24.84 1.14 -5.09
CA ILE A 27 23.96 0.20 -5.77
C ILE A 27 24.74 -1.09 -6.01
N VAL A 28 25.00 -1.82 -4.93
CA VAL A 28 25.66 -3.12 -4.96
C VAL A 28 24.71 -4.10 -5.63
N ASP A 29 25.24 -4.91 -6.53
CA ASP A 29 24.52 -5.98 -7.22
C ASP A 29 24.18 -7.10 -6.22
N THR A 30 23.22 -6.82 -5.34
CA THR A 30 22.65 -7.78 -4.40
C THR A 30 21.89 -8.84 -5.18
N THR A 31 21.77 -10.04 -4.63
CA THR A 31 20.93 -11.08 -5.25
C THR A 31 19.57 -10.49 -5.59
N PRO A 32 19.14 -10.53 -6.86
CA PRO A 32 17.96 -9.82 -7.29
C PRO A 32 16.72 -10.30 -6.54
N SER A 33 15.95 -9.39 -5.96
CA SER A 33 14.69 -9.69 -5.29
C SER A 33 13.50 -9.43 -6.22
N ILE A 34 12.48 -10.28 -6.11
CA ILE A 34 11.20 -10.17 -6.81
C ILE A 34 10.12 -9.98 -5.77
N ARG A 35 9.35 -8.90 -5.90
CA ARG A 35 8.22 -8.54 -5.04
C ARG A 35 6.90 -8.69 -5.77
N SER A 36 5.83 -8.78 -5.02
CA SER A 36 4.46 -8.83 -5.56
C SER A 36 4.12 -7.70 -6.53
N SER A 37 4.65 -6.49 -6.29
CA SER A 37 4.40 -5.30 -7.14
C SER A 37 5.31 -5.19 -8.38
N ASP A 38 6.27 -6.09 -8.57
CA ASP A 38 7.25 -5.98 -9.65
C ASP A 38 6.68 -6.41 -11.00
N TYR A 39 5.75 -7.36 -11.00
CA TYR A 39 5.11 -7.83 -12.23
C TYR A 39 4.38 -6.69 -12.96
N GLU A 40 3.52 -5.98 -12.24
CA GLU A 40 2.81 -4.82 -12.77
C GLU A 40 3.78 -3.73 -13.24
N GLY A 41 4.81 -3.45 -12.44
CA GLY A 41 5.83 -2.47 -12.77
C GLY A 41 6.55 -2.80 -14.08
N VAL A 42 6.93 -4.07 -14.28
CA VAL A 42 7.59 -4.55 -15.50
C VAL A 42 6.65 -4.53 -16.70
N LEU A 43 5.39 -4.99 -16.55
CA LEU A 43 4.41 -4.98 -17.63
C LEU A 43 4.05 -3.56 -18.06
N HIS A 44 3.88 -2.66 -17.11
CA HIS A 44 3.48 -1.30 -17.40
C HIS A 44 4.59 -0.52 -18.09
N CYS A 45 5.78 -0.47 -17.50
CA CYS A 45 6.91 0.20 -18.11
C CYS A 45 8.24 -0.27 -17.53
N PRO A 46 8.98 -1.15 -18.22
CA PRO A 46 10.29 -1.61 -17.76
C PRO A 46 11.26 -0.45 -17.45
N PHE A 47 11.19 0.67 -18.17
CA PHE A 47 12.04 1.80 -17.89
C PHE A 47 11.69 2.52 -16.57
N GLN A 48 10.40 2.69 -16.27
CA GLN A 48 9.99 3.21 -14.96
C GLN A 48 10.34 2.25 -13.83
N TYR A 49 10.18 0.94 -14.07
CA TYR A 49 10.65 -0.10 -13.15
C TYR A 49 12.15 0.04 -12.87
N TYR A 50 12.97 0.24 -13.92
CA TYR A 50 14.40 0.49 -13.79
C TYR A 50 14.70 1.68 -12.88
N LEU A 51 14.06 2.84 -13.13
CA LEU A 51 14.29 4.05 -12.33
C LEU A 51 13.90 3.84 -10.86
N SER A 52 12.72 3.28 -10.62
CA SER A 52 12.15 3.19 -9.27
C SER A 52 12.66 2.00 -8.46
N ARG A 53 13.04 0.89 -9.13
CA ARG A 53 13.43 -0.35 -8.45
C ARG A 53 14.92 -0.63 -8.53
N ARG A 54 15.52 -0.46 -9.72
CA ARG A 54 16.93 -0.75 -9.92
C ARG A 54 17.85 0.39 -9.47
N LEU A 55 17.42 1.63 -9.66
CA LEU A 55 18.13 2.81 -9.18
C LEU A 55 17.62 3.32 -7.82
N GLY A 56 16.53 2.76 -7.30
CA GLY A 56 15.92 3.21 -6.04
C GLY A 56 15.40 4.65 -6.07
N LEU A 57 15.25 5.27 -7.25
CA LEU A 57 14.84 6.65 -7.34
C LEU A 57 13.36 6.80 -6.95
N ALA A 58 13.09 7.68 -6.02
CA ALA A 58 11.75 8.03 -5.59
C ALA A 58 11.63 9.56 -5.45
N PRO A 59 10.49 10.16 -5.86
CA PRO A 59 10.23 11.54 -5.49
C PRO A 59 10.26 11.69 -3.95
N ALA A 60 11.00 12.66 -3.44
CA ALA A 60 11.15 12.88 -2.00
C ALA A 60 9.79 13.11 -1.32
N LEU A 61 8.93 13.90 -1.93
CA LEU A 61 7.55 14.06 -1.50
C LEU A 61 6.62 13.26 -2.42
N ARG A 62 6.46 11.98 -2.12
CA ARG A 62 5.43 11.15 -2.75
C ARG A 62 4.08 11.49 -2.15
N TRP A 63 3.40 12.42 -2.78
CA TRP A 63 2.08 12.74 -2.31
C TRP A 63 0.97 12.14 -3.19
N SER A 64 0.41 11.05 -2.70
CA SER A 64 -0.89 10.59 -3.12
C SER A 64 -1.74 10.41 -1.88
N LYS A 65 -2.81 11.21 -1.72
CA LYS A 65 -3.80 11.01 -0.65
C LYS A 65 -4.23 9.55 -0.53
N ALA A 66 -4.42 8.91 -1.68
CA ALA A 66 -4.86 7.52 -1.72
C ALA A 66 -3.84 6.56 -1.12
N LEU A 67 -2.55 6.79 -1.34
CA LEU A 67 -1.48 5.97 -0.79
C LEU A 67 -1.26 6.26 0.69
N SER A 68 -1.18 7.54 1.08
CA SER A 68 -1.01 7.92 2.49
C SER A 68 -2.14 7.35 3.36
N ARG A 69 -3.40 7.59 2.99
CA ARG A 69 -4.55 7.04 3.71
C ARG A 69 -4.60 5.51 3.71
N GLY A 70 -4.18 4.87 2.61
CA GLY A 70 -4.04 3.42 2.55
C GLY A 70 -3.02 2.90 3.54
N SER A 71 -1.83 3.49 3.58
CA SER A 71 -0.77 3.13 4.52
C SER A 71 -1.21 3.29 5.98
N TRP A 72 -1.86 4.42 6.33
CA TRP A 72 -2.41 4.63 7.67
C TRP A 72 -3.49 3.61 8.03
N PHE A 73 -4.34 3.24 7.07
CA PHE A 73 -5.34 2.19 7.27
C PHE A 73 -4.70 0.85 7.62
N HIS A 74 -3.65 0.45 6.88
CA HIS A 74 -2.92 -0.79 7.15
C HIS A 74 -2.23 -0.75 8.51
N LYS A 75 -1.54 0.33 8.87
CA LYS A 75 -0.94 0.50 10.20
C LYS A 75 -1.96 0.37 11.34
N ARG A 76 -3.18 0.87 11.13
CA ARG A 76 -4.27 0.67 12.10
C ARG A 76 -4.76 -0.77 12.12
N LEU A 77 -4.77 -1.46 10.98
CA LEU A 77 -5.14 -2.87 10.88
C LEU A 77 -4.15 -3.77 11.63
N GLU A 78 -2.86 -3.45 11.64
CA GLU A 78 -1.84 -4.18 12.41
C GLU A 78 -2.19 -4.27 13.90
N LEU A 79 -2.83 -3.24 14.43
CA LEU A 79 -3.21 -3.11 15.84
C LEU A 79 -4.63 -3.64 16.15
N TYR A 80 -5.25 -4.42 15.27
CA TYR A 80 -6.68 -4.76 15.39
C TYR A 80 -7.05 -5.60 16.62
N ARG A 81 -6.09 -6.26 17.24
CA ARG A 81 -6.27 -7.05 18.48
C ARG A 81 -5.89 -6.31 19.76
N GLU A 82 -5.25 -5.17 19.63
CA GLU A 82 -4.77 -4.41 20.77
C GLU A 82 -5.89 -3.71 21.52
N THR A 83 -5.60 -3.31 22.76
CA THR A 83 -6.54 -2.52 23.56
C THR A 83 -6.63 -1.08 23.04
N PRO A 84 -7.75 -0.37 23.29
CA PRO A 84 -7.91 1.03 22.83
C PRO A 84 -6.77 1.96 23.30
N GLU A 85 -6.24 1.75 24.52
CA GLU A 85 -5.12 2.54 25.02
C GLU A 85 -3.82 2.27 24.26
N VAL A 86 -3.51 1.01 23.96
CA VAL A 86 -2.34 0.61 23.18
C VAL A 86 -2.46 1.17 21.77
N ILE A 87 -3.62 1.04 21.14
CA ILE A 87 -3.90 1.60 19.81
C ILE A 87 -3.65 3.10 19.79
N LYS A 88 -4.25 3.83 20.73
CA LYS A 88 -4.13 5.28 20.79
C LYS A 88 -2.67 5.72 20.95
N ASN A 89 -1.94 5.09 21.83
CA ASN A 89 -0.54 5.43 22.06
C ASN A 89 0.33 5.08 20.84
N ALA A 90 0.18 3.87 20.28
CA ALA A 90 0.95 3.44 19.12
C ALA A 90 0.69 4.32 17.89
N THR A 91 -0.58 4.62 17.59
CA THR A 91 -0.92 5.48 16.43
C THR A 91 -0.45 6.92 16.62
N SER A 92 -0.43 7.46 17.84
CA SER A 92 0.13 8.78 18.12
C SER A 92 1.65 8.82 17.86
N VAL A 93 2.38 7.84 18.38
CA VAL A 93 3.84 7.72 18.15
C VAL A 93 4.13 7.59 16.66
N MET A 94 3.43 6.70 15.95
CA MET A 94 3.61 6.52 14.51
C MET A 94 3.36 7.82 13.72
N LEU A 95 2.37 8.62 14.14
CA LEU A 95 2.11 9.92 13.50
C LEU A 95 3.23 10.91 13.78
N ASP A 96 3.69 11.01 15.02
CA ASP A 96 4.76 11.92 15.41
C ASP A 96 6.06 11.60 14.67
N ASP A 97 6.46 10.31 14.61
CA ASP A 97 7.62 9.84 13.85
C ASP A 97 7.51 10.20 12.36
N ARG A 98 6.31 10.03 11.78
CA ARG A 98 6.07 10.36 10.38
C ARG A 98 6.13 11.87 10.11
N LEU A 99 5.67 12.68 11.02
CA LEU A 99 5.75 14.14 10.89
C LEU A 99 7.19 14.63 11.01
N GLU A 100 7.99 14.04 11.90
CA GLU A 100 9.42 14.32 12.04
C GLU A 100 10.17 13.95 10.75
N GLU A 101 9.95 12.75 10.20
CA GLU A 101 10.50 12.34 8.91
C GLU A 101 10.15 13.34 7.78
N LEU A 102 8.89 13.78 7.72
CA LEU A 102 8.46 14.75 6.71
C LEU A 102 9.11 16.13 6.91
N GLU A 103 9.34 16.55 8.14
CA GLU A 103 10.10 17.78 8.43
C GLU A 103 11.54 17.68 7.93
N GLU A 104 12.22 16.57 8.19
CA GLU A 104 13.58 16.32 7.70
C GLU A 104 13.63 16.34 6.18
N ILE A 105 12.68 15.64 5.51
CA ILE A 105 12.58 15.65 4.05
C ILE A 105 12.36 17.08 3.53
N CYS A 106 11.41 17.83 4.10
CA CYS A 106 11.15 19.22 3.72
C CYS A 106 12.41 20.09 3.87
N GLN A 107 13.15 19.90 4.96
CA GLN A 107 14.41 20.62 5.19
C GLN A 107 15.46 20.25 4.13
N ALA A 108 15.62 18.96 3.83
CA ALA A 108 16.59 18.47 2.87
C ALA A 108 16.36 19.01 1.45
N ILE A 109 15.08 19.17 1.04
CA ILE A 109 14.69 19.70 -0.28
C ILE A 109 14.39 21.20 -0.28
N GLY A 110 14.63 21.90 0.82
CA GLY A 110 14.53 23.35 0.92
C GLY A 110 13.11 23.91 1.06
N ILE A 111 12.12 23.10 1.38
CA ILE A 111 10.74 23.55 1.67
C ILE A 111 10.66 24.10 3.09
N LYS A 112 10.22 25.35 3.25
CA LYS A 112 10.19 26.08 4.53
C LYS A 112 8.87 26.82 4.72
N GLY A 113 8.64 27.25 5.98
CA GLY A 113 7.52 28.11 6.37
C GLY A 113 6.17 27.50 5.99
N GLU A 114 5.24 28.33 5.53
CA GLU A 114 3.85 27.94 5.23
C GLU A 114 3.73 26.73 4.29
N SER A 115 4.68 26.52 3.38
CA SER A 115 4.68 25.36 2.49
C SER A 115 4.99 24.07 3.24
N LYS A 116 5.91 24.09 4.23
CA LYS A 116 6.18 22.96 5.12
C LYS A 116 4.94 22.67 5.97
N ASP A 117 4.36 23.69 6.58
CA ASP A 117 3.18 23.53 7.44
C ASP A 117 2.01 22.90 6.68
N LYS A 118 1.79 23.28 5.42
CA LYS A 118 0.78 22.64 4.55
C LYS A 118 1.06 21.16 4.29
N VAL A 119 2.32 20.74 4.21
CA VAL A 119 2.69 19.32 4.05
C VAL A 119 2.31 18.55 5.31
N LEU A 120 2.70 19.03 6.48
CA LEU A 120 2.42 18.40 7.77
C LEU A 120 0.93 18.35 8.10
N ASP A 121 0.21 19.46 7.92
CA ASP A 121 -1.24 19.53 8.14
C ASP A 121 -2.01 18.55 7.24
N ARG A 122 -1.51 18.34 6.05
CA ARG A 122 -2.13 17.40 5.12
C ARG A 122 -1.92 15.97 5.55
N GLU A 123 -0.73 15.61 6.04
CA GLU A 123 -0.47 14.26 6.57
C GLU A 123 -1.36 13.96 7.77
N LYS A 124 -1.49 14.91 8.71
CA LYS A 124 -2.44 14.81 9.84
C LYS A 124 -3.87 14.56 9.38
N LYS A 125 -4.35 15.29 8.38
CA LYS A 125 -5.69 15.09 7.82
C LYS A 125 -5.85 13.73 7.15
N ASP A 126 -4.83 13.24 6.44
CA ASP A 126 -4.88 11.93 5.81
C ASP A 126 -4.86 10.82 6.85
N PHE A 127 -4.14 11.01 7.97
CA PHE A 127 -4.19 10.14 9.14
C PHE A 127 -5.60 10.09 9.74
N ASP A 128 -6.20 11.24 10.08
CA ASP A 128 -7.55 11.31 10.65
C ASP A 128 -8.59 10.66 9.74
N CYS A 129 -8.49 10.88 8.43
CA CYS A 129 -9.36 10.23 7.46
C CYS A 129 -9.23 8.71 7.51
N ALA A 130 -8.01 8.19 7.54
CA ALA A 130 -7.77 6.75 7.55
C ALA A 130 -8.24 6.10 8.86
N MET A 131 -8.00 6.75 10.00
CA MET A 131 -8.48 6.27 11.31
C MET A 131 -10.00 6.19 11.34
N ALA A 132 -10.70 7.24 10.89
CA ALA A 132 -12.17 7.22 10.84
C ALA A 132 -12.71 6.14 9.89
N TRP A 133 -12.08 5.98 8.72
CA TRP A 133 -12.49 4.91 7.78
C TRP A 133 -12.33 3.53 8.38
N TYR A 134 -11.20 3.30 9.08
CA TYR A 134 -10.96 2.03 9.75
C TYR A 134 -12.01 1.77 10.82
N GLU A 135 -12.19 2.72 11.76
CA GLU A 135 -13.11 2.53 12.89
C GLU A 135 -14.54 2.25 12.44
N VAL A 136 -15.01 2.94 11.41
CA VAL A 136 -16.36 2.70 10.89
C VAL A 136 -16.41 1.43 10.08
N SER A 137 -15.53 1.27 9.07
CA SER A 137 -15.66 0.17 8.11
C SER A 137 -15.48 -1.21 8.76
N MET A 138 -14.52 -1.34 9.68
CA MET A 138 -14.22 -2.63 10.31
C MET A 138 -15.28 -3.07 11.31
N ASN A 139 -16.07 -2.12 11.86
CA ASN A 139 -17.12 -2.37 12.81
C ASN A 139 -18.52 -2.28 12.19
N LEU A 140 -18.64 -1.99 10.90
CA LEU A 140 -19.91 -1.85 10.23
C LEU A 140 -20.58 -3.21 10.01
N GLN A 141 -21.74 -3.41 10.57
CA GLN A 141 -22.61 -4.52 10.24
C GLN A 141 -23.43 -4.18 8.99
N ILE A 142 -23.26 -4.96 7.93
CA ILE A 142 -24.01 -4.76 6.69
C ILE A 142 -25.38 -5.47 6.84
N PRO A 143 -26.49 -4.75 6.88
CA PRO A 143 -27.79 -5.32 7.27
C PRO A 143 -28.30 -6.47 6.38
N GLN A 144 -27.83 -6.52 5.14
CA GLN A 144 -28.26 -7.54 4.16
C GLN A 144 -27.36 -8.77 4.13
N GLN A 145 -26.17 -8.69 4.73
CA GLN A 145 -25.28 -9.81 4.87
C GLN A 145 -25.45 -10.36 6.30
N LYS A 146 -25.86 -11.62 6.43
CA LYS A 146 -25.89 -12.34 7.72
C LYS A 146 -24.47 -12.65 8.23
N VAL A 147 -23.53 -11.77 7.98
CA VAL A 147 -22.11 -11.96 8.24
C VAL A 147 -21.69 -11.03 9.35
N PRO A 148 -20.81 -11.48 10.25
CA PRO A 148 -20.24 -10.63 11.27
C PRO A 148 -19.48 -9.46 10.64
N THR A 149 -19.26 -8.40 11.42
CA THR A 149 -18.36 -7.33 11.00
C THR A 149 -16.97 -7.91 10.65
N VAL A 150 -16.19 -7.22 9.85
CA VAL A 150 -14.84 -7.67 9.52
C VAL A 150 -14.02 -7.90 10.81
N HIS A 151 -14.19 -7.02 11.79
CA HIS A 151 -13.51 -7.12 13.09
C HIS A 151 -13.89 -8.38 13.86
N GLU A 152 -15.19 -8.70 13.93
CA GLU A 152 -15.67 -9.93 14.57
C GLU A 152 -15.19 -11.17 13.82
N PHE A 153 -15.17 -11.12 12.48
CA PHE A 153 -14.65 -12.21 11.66
C PHE A 153 -13.18 -12.50 11.97
N LEU A 154 -12.33 -11.47 11.99
CA LEU A 154 -10.90 -11.62 12.26
C LEU A 154 -10.58 -12.03 13.71
N LYS A 155 -11.51 -11.82 14.65
CA LYS A 155 -11.37 -12.15 16.07
C LYS A 155 -12.05 -13.45 16.48
N GLN A 156 -12.58 -14.24 15.55
CA GLN A 156 -13.18 -15.53 15.88
C GLN A 156 -12.18 -16.46 16.57
N ASP A 157 -12.64 -17.24 17.56
CA ASP A 157 -11.81 -18.07 18.42
C ASP A 157 -11.01 -19.14 17.68
N HIS A 158 -11.49 -19.60 16.53
CA HIS A 158 -10.78 -20.56 15.70
C HIS A 158 -9.62 -19.94 14.89
N PHE A 159 -9.49 -18.61 14.88
CA PHE A 159 -8.35 -17.92 14.29
C PHE A 159 -7.33 -17.52 15.35
N ARG A 160 -6.15 -18.14 15.31
CA ARG A 160 -4.98 -17.68 16.04
C ARG A 160 -4.20 -16.67 15.16
N HIS A 161 -4.01 -15.47 15.64
CA HIS A 161 -3.17 -14.47 15.00
C HIS A 161 -1.71 -14.88 15.10
N LEU A 162 -1.02 -14.98 13.98
CA LEU A 162 0.40 -15.30 13.90
C LEU A 162 1.28 -14.06 13.86
N GLY A 163 0.83 -13.03 13.16
CA GLY A 163 1.55 -11.76 13.06
C GLY A 163 0.91 -10.83 12.03
N SER A 164 1.27 -9.55 12.11
CA SER A 164 0.98 -8.53 11.10
C SER A 164 2.29 -8.02 10.51
N GLU A 165 2.26 -7.52 9.25
CA GLU A 165 3.46 -7.07 8.51
C GLU A 165 4.58 -8.13 8.51
N VAL A 166 4.20 -9.40 8.25
CA VAL A 166 5.15 -10.52 8.30
C VAL A 166 5.99 -10.55 7.03
N GLY A 167 7.24 -10.12 7.16
CA GLY A 167 8.21 -10.15 6.07
C GLY A 167 8.66 -11.56 5.71
N VAL A 168 8.66 -11.91 4.43
CA VAL A 168 9.14 -13.18 3.88
C VAL A 168 10.23 -12.94 2.85
N ARG A 169 11.32 -13.73 2.94
CA ARG A 169 12.41 -13.76 1.97
C ARG A 169 12.85 -15.20 1.72
N LEU A 170 12.65 -15.67 0.50
CA LEU A 170 13.02 -17.01 0.07
C LEU A 170 14.06 -16.94 -1.04
N HIS A 171 15.14 -17.68 -0.90
CA HIS A 171 16.19 -17.75 -1.91
C HIS A 171 15.93 -18.92 -2.85
N MET A 172 15.66 -18.63 -4.11
CA MET A 172 15.50 -19.66 -5.14
C MET A 172 16.87 -20.25 -5.53
N PRO A 173 16.96 -21.57 -5.73
CA PRO A 173 18.17 -22.22 -6.21
C PRO A 173 18.62 -21.66 -7.56
N SER A 174 19.93 -21.74 -7.85
CA SER A 174 20.48 -21.26 -9.12
C SER A 174 20.04 -22.08 -10.33
N ASP A 175 19.71 -23.35 -10.11
CA ASP A 175 19.22 -24.31 -11.11
C ASP A 175 17.70 -24.19 -11.36
N HIS A 176 17.00 -23.41 -10.55
CA HIS A 176 15.58 -23.12 -10.79
C HIS A 176 15.41 -22.40 -12.15
N ARG A 177 14.28 -22.64 -12.84
CA ARG A 177 13.98 -22.00 -14.16
C ARG A 177 14.06 -20.47 -14.15
N SER A 178 13.70 -19.83 -13.03
CA SER A 178 13.92 -18.38 -12.85
C SER A 178 15.38 -18.02 -12.54
N GLY A 179 16.23 -19.03 -12.25
CA GLY A 179 17.61 -18.89 -11.79
C GLY A 179 17.71 -18.25 -10.41
N LYS A 180 18.93 -17.96 -9.96
CA LYS A 180 19.16 -17.39 -8.62
C LYS A 180 18.48 -16.04 -8.45
N VAL A 181 17.37 -16.00 -7.70
CA VAL A 181 16.60 -14.81 -7.30
C VAL A 181 16.11 -14.99 -5.87
N ARG A 182 15.73 -13.88 -5.24
CA ARG A 182 14.99 -13.88 -3.98
C ARG A 182 13.53 -13.57 -4.27
N LEU A 183 12.61 -14.32 -3.66
CA LEU A 183 11.21 -13.97 -3.60
C LEU A 183 10.98 -13.25 -2.27
N THR A 184 10.48 -12.03 -2.32
CA THR A 184 10.26 -11.22 -1.11
C THR A 184 8.83 -10.69 -1.09
N GLY A 185 8.24 -10.66 0.10
CA GLY A 185 6.88 -10.14 0.30
C GLY A 185 6.67 -9.70 1.73
N MET A 186 5.55 -9.03 1.95
CA MET A 186 5.07 -8.63 3.26
C MET A 186 3.60 -9.03 3.34
N TYR A 187 3.26 -9.92 4.25
CA TYR A 187 1.87 -10.29 4.50
C TYR A 187 1.25 -9.30 5.48
N ASP A 188 0.17 -8.65 5.11
CA ASP A 188 -0.49 -7.68 5.99
C ASP A 188 -0.88 -8.34 7.33
N THR A 189 -1.46 -9.54 7.28
CA THR A 189 -1.75 -10.32 8.48
C THR A 189 -1.75 -11.83 8.16
N LEU A 190 -1.21 -12.64 9.07
CA LEU A 190 -1.29 -14.10 9.04
C LEU A 190 -2.19 -14.62 10.13
N LEU A 191 -3.14 -15.48 9.77
CA LEU A 191 -4.06 -16.17 10.67
C LEU A 191 -3.92 -17.68 10.53
N TYR A 192 -3.84 -18.39 11.62
CA TYR A 192 -3.92 -19.85 11.65
C TYR A 192 -5.31 -20.29 12.11
N HIS A 193 -6.01 -21.02 11.24
CA HIS A 193 -7.31 -21.62 11.56
C HIS A 193 -7.09 -22.98 12.23
N THR A 194 -7.35 -23.05 13.52
CA THR A 194 -7.01 -24.20 14.37
C THR A 194 -7.75 -25.48 13.97
N GLU A 195 -9.03 -25.39 13.61
CA GLU A 195 -9.84 -26.56 13.24
C GLU A 195 -9.51 -27.11 11.85
N GLN A 196 -9.14 -26.23 10.90
CA GLN A 196 -8.80 -26.62 9.53
C GLN A 196 -7.32 -26.94 9.36
N ASN A 197 -6.50 -26.70 10.36
CA ASN A 197 -5.05 -26.81 10.31
C ASN A 197 -4.46 -26.07 9.09
N SER A 198 -4.85 -24.82 8.92
CA SER A 198 -4.51 -24.05 7.72
C SER A 198 -4.16 -22.60 8.06
N ILE A 199 -3.22 -22.02 7.30
CA ILE A 199 -2.85 -20.61 7.41
C ILE A 199 -3.55 -19.81 6.32
N TYR A 200 -4.09 -18.67 6.70
CA TYR A 200 -4.68 -17.67 5.83
C TYR A 200 -3.88 -16.38 5.85
N ILE A 201 -3.68 -15.79 4.67
CA ILE A 201 -3.19 -14.44 4.51
C ILE A 201 -4.41 -13.52 4.47
N VAL A 202 -4.41 -12.44 5.23
CA VAL A 202 -5.41 -11.37 5.12
C VAL A 202 -4.76 -10.20 4.40
N ASP A 203 -5.43 -9.68 3.39
CA ASP A 203 -5.00 -8.51 2.61
C ASP A 203 -6.17 -7.53 2.49
N ALA A 204 -6.02 -6.34 3.05
CA ALA A 204 -7.04 -5.31 3.01
C ALA A 204 -6.71 -4.28 1.93
N LYS A 205 -7.68 -3.99 1.08
CA LYS A 205 -7.53 -3.02 -0.01
C LYS A 205 -8.54 -1.90 0.10
N THR A 206 -8.05 -0.69 0.28
CA THR A 206 -8.90 0.51 0.17
C THR A 206 -9.01 0.92 -1.30
N THR A 207 -10.22 1.03 -1.82
CA THR A 207 -10.49 1.31 -3.24
C THR A 207 -11.39 2.53 -3.42
N ALA A 208 -11.26 3.24 -4.56
CA ALA A 208 -12.21 4.26 -4.97
C ALA A 208 -13.39 3.67 -5.76
N ALA A 209 -13.20 2.49 -6.37
CA ALA A 209 -14.22 1.74 -7.07
C ALA A 209 -15.04 0.86 -6.11
N SER A 210 -16.01 0.14 -6.65
CA SER A 210 -16.75 -0.87 -5.88
C SER A 210 -15.78 -1.94 -5.33
N PRO A 211 -15.88 -2.30 -4.04
CA PRO A 211 -15.12 -3.42 -3.48
C PRO A 211 -15.37 -4.74 -4.23
N GLU A 212 -16.58 -4.98 -4.68
CA GLU A 212 -16.94 -6.19 -5.42
C GLU A 212 -16.16 -6.34 -6.72
N GLU A 213 -16.12 -5.27 -7.55
CA GLU A 213 -15.31 -5.26 -8.78
C GLU A 213 -13.83 -5.54 -8.50
N ARG A 214 -13.32 -4.98 -7.41
CA ARG A 214 -11.93 -5.18 -6.99
C ARG A 214 -11.67 -6.62 -6.56
N LEU A 215 -12.58 -7.21 -5.78
CA LEU A 215 -12.44 -8.55 -5.23
C LEU A 215 -12.54 -9.66 -6.27
N ILE A 216 -13.29 -9.46 -7.36
CA ILE A 216 -13.37 -10.42 -8.47
C ILE A 216 -12.00 -10.63 -9.13
N THR A 217 -11.17 -9.59 -9.22
CA THR A 217 -9.86 -9.67 -9.87
C THR A 217 -8.73 -10.13 -8.96
N CYS A 218 -8.89 -10.00 -7.64
CA CYS A 218 -7.84 -10.35 -6.69
C CYS A 218 -7.23 -11.75 -6.87
N PRO A 219 -8.01 -12.82 -7.11
CA PRO A 219 -7.45 -14.17 -7.29
C PRO A 219 -6.50 -14.29 -8.50
N LEU A 220 -6.67 -13.43 -9.51
CA LEU A 220 -5.89 -13.42 -10.75
C LEU A 220 -4.65 -12.52 -10.67
N GLU A 221 -4.52 -11.72 -9.61
CA GLU A 221 -3.42 -10.79 -9.46
C GLU A 221 -2.13 -11.51 -9.09
N PHE A 222 -1.04 -11.05 -9.65
CA PHE A 222 0.28 -11.58 -9.29
C PHE A 222 0.58 -11.45 -7.79
N GLN A 223 0.09 -10.43 -7.13
CA GLN A 223 0.25 -10.27 -5.68
C GLN A 223 -0.34 -11.47 -4.92
N THR A 224 -1.56 -11.87 -5.25
CA THR A 224 -2.23 -13.02 -4.62
C THR A 224 -1.46 -14.31 -4.88
N GLN A 225 -1.10 -14.56 -6.14
CA GLN A 225 -0.28 -15.73 -6.49
C GLN A 225 1.06 -15.72 -5.75
N HIS A 226 1.74 -14.59 -5.72
CA HIS A 226 3.05 -14.45 -5.10
C HIS A 226 3.00 -14.71 -3.58
N TYR A 227 2.00 -14.16 -2.90
CA TYR A 227 1.83 -14.39 -1.46
C TYR A 227 1.47 -15.83 -1.13
N MET A 228 0.54 -16.43 -1.86
CA MET A 228 0.16 -17.81 -1.64
C MET A 228 1.31 -18.77 -1.96
N MET A 229 2.05 -18.54 -3.04
CA MET A 229 3.22 -19.37 -3.41
C MET A 229 4.37 -19.21 -2.42
N THR A 230 4.68 -18.00 -1.98
CA THR A 230 5.74 -17.80 -0.96
C THR A 230 5.35 -18.42 0.38
N LEU A 231 4.06 -18.39 0.76
CA LEU A 231 3.56 -19.09 1.94
C LEU A 231 3.68 -20.62 1.79
N LYS A 232 3.26 -21.19 0.64
CA LYS A 232 3.43 -22.62 0.32
C LYS A 232 4.89 -23.06 0.47
N LEU A 233 5.79 -22.36 -0.22
CA LEU A 233 7.23 -22.65 -0.21
C LEU A 233 7.83 -22.52 1.22
N SER A 234 7.37 -21.57 2.02
CA SER A 234 7.80 -21.41 3.41
C SER A 234 7.37 -22.56 4.31
N LEU A 235 6.16 -23.10 4.09
CA LEU A 235 5.64 -24.26 4.80
C LEU A 235 6.36 -25.55 4.39
N GLU A 236 6.58 -25.76 3.09
CA GLU A 236 7.31 -26.91 2.55
C GLU A 236 8.77 -26.94 3.04
N ALA A 237 9.37 -25.75 3.20
CA ALA A 237 10.70 -25.61 3.79
C ALA A 237 10.74 -25.81 5.32
N GLY A 238 9.58 -25.92 5.97
CA GLY A 238 9.50 -26.07 7.42
C GLY A 238 9.90 -24.80 8.19
N LEU A 239 9.81 -23.63 7.60
CA LEU A 239 10.27 -22.38 8.20
C LEU A 239 9.30 -21.78 9.22
N LEU A 240 8.00 -21.93 8.95
CA LEU A 240 6.94 -21.34 9.77
C LEU A 240 6.63 -22.16 11.03
N GLN A 241 6.75 -23.49 10.94
CA GLN A 241 6.37 -24.38 12.01
C GLN A 241 7.11 -24.10 13.33
N PRO A 242 8.44 -23.91 13.34
CA PRO A 242 9.15 -23.58 14.58
C PRO A 242 8.93 -22.17 15.08
N ILE A 243 8.66 -21.19 14.16
CA ILE A 243 8.46 -19.80 14.52
C ILE A 243 7.13 -19.62 15.28
N TYR A 244 6.09 -20.31 14.80
CA TYR A 244 4.72 -20.12 15.28
C TYR A 244 4.14 -21.31 16.02
N ASP A 245 4.96 -22.31 16.36
CA ASP A 245 4.53 -23.56 17.01
C ASP A 245 3.32 -24.18 16.26
N LEU A 246 3.53 -24.51 14.99
CA LEU A 246 2.51 -25.07 14.11
C LEU A 246 2.71 -26.57 13.91
N PRO A 247 1.62 -27.32 13.66
CA PRO A 247 1.71 -28.72 13.23
C PRO A 247 2.55 -28.88 11.95
N LYS A 248 3.19 -30.03 11.77
CA LYS A 248 4.02 -30.30 10.58
C LYS A 248 3.21 -30.40 9.27
N ASP A 249 1.95 -30.78 9.39
CA ASP A 249 1.01 -30.97 8.29
C ASP A 249 0.11 -29.76 8.04
N VAL A 250 0.48 -28.61 8.59
CA VAL A 250 -0.22 -27.34 8.32
C VAL A 250 -0.12 -26.99 6.83
N ARG A 251 -1.21 -26.46 6.28
CA ARG A 251 -1.31 -26.14 4.86
C ARG A 251 -1.73 -24.69 4.63
N VAL A 252 -1.60 -24.24 3.40
CA VAL A 252 -2.16 -22.93 2.98
C VAL A 252 -3.67 -23.07 2.88
N GLY A 253 -4.42 -22.33 3.69
CA GLY A 253 -5.88 -22.24 3.62
C GLY A 253 -6.34 -21.34 2.50
N GLY A 254 -5.60 -20.27 2.25
CA GLY A 254 -5.90 -19.32 1.20
C GLY A 254 -5.55 -17.87 1.55
N MET A 255 -6.16 -16.96 0.81
CA MET A 255 -6.01 -15.52 1.03
C MET A 255 -7.38 -14.85 1.17
N ILE A 256 -7.58 -14.17 2.28
CA ILE A 256 -8.80 -13.41 2.60
C ILE A 256 -8.57 -11.97 2.12
N HIS A 257 -9.32 -11.57 1.11
CA HIS A 257 -9.28 -10.22 0.59
C HIS A 257 -10.42 -9.40 1.21
N ILE A 258 -10.09 -8.24 1.75
CA ILE A 258 -11.04 -7.29 2.32
C ILE A 258 -11.04 -6.04 1.45
N GLY A 259 -12.13 -5.79 0.76
CA GLY A 259 -12.33 -4.59 -0.05
C GLY A 259 -13.09 -3.52 0.73
N ILE A 260 -12.53 -2.31 0.81
CA ILE A 260 -13.14 -1.19 1.53
C ILE A 260 -13.19 0.01 0.59
N GLN A 261 -14.39 0.51 0.32
CA GLN A 261 -14.56 1.71 -0.48
C GLN A 261 -14.19 2.95 0.33
N LYS A 262 -13.32 3.78 -0.25
CA LYS A 262 -12.92 5.05 0.34
C LYS A 262 -14.09 6.02 0.33
N PRO A 263 -14.49 6.61 1.46
CA PRO A 263 -15.44 7.70 1.46
C PRO A 263 -14.98 8.87 0.59
N THR A 264 -15.91 9.45 -0.15
CA THR A 264 -15.65 10.64 -0.99
C THR A 264 -15.66 11.94 -0.20
N ILE A 265 -15.81 11.84 1.12
CA ILE A 265 -15.85 12.96 2.04
C ILE A 265 -14.46 13.27 2.60
N GLU A 266 -14.19 14.54 2.81
CA GLU A 266 -12.92 15.03 3.35
C GLU A 266 -13.12 15.59 4.74
N PHE A 267 -12.15 15.34 5.64
CA PHE A 267 -12.10 15.98 6.95
C PHE A 267 -11.88 17.50 6.81
N GLY A 268 -12.73 18.30 7.42
CA GLY A 268 -12.62 19.74 7.31
C GLY A 268 -13.82 20.55 7.80
N MET A 269 -14.25 21.55 7.04
CA MET A 269 -15.22 22.56 7.49
C MET A 269 -16.55 21.97 8.00
N LYS A 270 -17.05 20.91 7.38
CA LYS A 270 -18.29 20.27 7.80
C LYS A 270 -18.19 19.48 9.12
N ASP A 271 -16.97 19.30 9.63
CA ASP A 271 -16.69 18.58 10.87
C ASP A 271 -16.50 19.52 12.07
N ARG A 272 -16.72 20.82 11.86
CA ARG A 272 -16.75 21.83 12.92
C ARG A 272 -18.06 21.78 13.68
N ASP A 273 -18.08 22.36 14.84
CA ASP A 273 -19.34 22.57 15.56
C ASP A 273 -20.31 23.36 14.69
N CYS A 274 -21.57 22.96 14.72
CA CYS A 274 -22.58 23.47 13.82
C CYS A 274 -23.80 23.91 14.60
N GLU A 275 -24.18 25.17 14.40
CA GLU A 275 -25.45 25.72 14.87
C GLU A 275 -26.39 25.91 13.68
N GLU A 276 -27.58 25.36 13.78
CA GLU A 276 -28.64 25.61 12.79
C GLU A 276 -29.39 26.88 13.15
N TYR A 277 -29.61 27.73 12.15
CA TYR A 277 -30.39 28.94 12.32
C TYR A 277 -31.34 29.16 11.13
N GLU A 278 -32.47 29.79 11.43
CA GLU A 278 -33.43 30.19 10.40
C GLU A 278 -32.93 31.44 9.65
N HIS A 279 -32.91 31.33 8.34
CA HIS A 279 -32.54 32.42 7.44
C HIS A 279 -33.66 32.69 6.45
N THR A 280 -34.21 33.91 6.53
CA THR A 280 -35.23 34.37 5.57
C THR A 280 -34.57 34.89 4.31
N LEU A 281 -34.90 34.32 3.16
CA LEU A 281 -34.36 34.71 1.88
C LEU A 281 -34.83 36.14 1.53
N THR A 282 -33.86 37.04 1.34
CA THR A 282 -34.14 38.45 1.06
C THR A 282 -34.18 38.81 -0.41
N ARG A 283 -33.72 37.92 -1.30
CA ARG A 283 -33.62 38.14 -2.76
C ARG A 283 -34.02 36.88 -3.56
N GLY A 284 -34.30 37.09 -4.85
CA GLY A 284 -34.60 36.01 -5.80
C GLY A 284 -36.04 35.51 -5.77
N PRO A 285 -36.38 34.47 -6.57
CA PRO A 285 -37.73 33.94 -6.71
C PRO A 285 -38.31 33.36 -5.43
N ARG A 286 -37.51 33.01 -4.46
CA ARG A 286 -37.90 32.42 -3.16
C ARG A 286 -37.84 33.46 -2.03
N LYS A 287 -37.85 34.76 -2.33
CA LYS A 287 -37.84 35.84 -1.33
C LYS A 287 -39.00 35.64 -0.33
N GLY A 288 -38.68 35.75 0.95
CA GLY A 288 -39.61 35.58 2.07
C GLY A 288 -39.75 34.10 2.54
N GLN A 289 -39.16 33.14 1.85
CA GLN A 289 -39.13 31.78 2.38
C GLN A 289 -38.04 31.70 3.47
N VAL A 290 -38.32 30.89 4.49
CA VAL A 290 -37.37 30.55 5.54
C VAL A 290 -36.65 29.27 5.16
N GLU A 291 -35.35 29.28 5.22
CA GLU A 291 -34.51 28.09 5.09
C GLU A 291 -33.63 27.94 6.34
N ILE A 292 -33.40 26.69 6.72
CA ILE A 292 -32.43 26.38 7.78
C ILE A 292 -31.04 26.42 7.20
N ARG A 293 -30.18 27.25 7.78
CA ARG A 293 -28.77 27.36 7.45
C ARG A 293 -27.90 26.84 8.59
N LYS A 294 -26.72 26.36 8.23
CA LYS A 294 -25.73 25.89 9.17
C LYS A 294 -24.60 26.91 9.30
N ASN A 295 -24.31 27.27 10.52
CA ASN A 295 -23.15 28.11 10.86
C ASN A 295 -22.10 27.20 11.51
N TYR A 296 -20.99 27.04 10.81
CA TYR A 296 -19.87 26.20 11.27
C TYR A 296 -18.87 27.07 12.01
N SER A 297 -18.54 26.73 13.24
CA SER A 297 -17.59 27.48 14.11
C SER A 297 -16.53 26.55 14.71
N GLY A 298 -15.44 27.14 15.17
CA GLY A 298 -14.34 26.40 15.80
C GLY A 298 -13.49 25.60 14.82
N GLU A 299 -12.71 24.68 15.35
CA GLU A 299 -11.88 23.75 14.59
C GLU A 299 -12.64 22.46 14.22
N PRO A 300 -12.26 21.76 13.13
CA PRO A 300 -12.83 20.46 12.80
C PRO A 300 -12.59 19.44 13.92
N ARG A 301 -13.61 18.67 14.25
CA ARG A 301 -13.55 17.61 15.27
C ARG A 301 -13.57 16.24 14.63
N PHE A 302 -12.70 15.37 15.09
CA PHE A 302 -12.62 13.98 14.61
C PHE A 302 -13.93 13.21 14.82
N GLU A 303 -14.59 13.41 15.94
CA GLU A 303 -15.86 12.77 16.29
C GLU A 303 -16.98 13.12 15.27
N ASN A 304 -17.04 14.37 14.83
CA ASN A 304 -18.01 14.82 13.82
C ASN A 304 -17.72 14.18 12.46
N TYR A 305 -16.44 14.05 12.10
CA TYR A 305 -16.02 13.37 10.88
C TYR A 305 -16.34 11.86 10.94
N LEU A 306 -16.09 11.23 12.08
CA LEU A 306 -16.41 9.82 12.32
C LEU A 306 -17.90 9.54 12.08
N LEU A 307 -18.80 10.36 12.65
CA LEU A 307 -20.24 10.27 12.45
C LEU A 307 -20.62 10.44 10.96
N ARG A 308 -20.02 11.41 10.27
CA ARG A 308 -20.23 11.58 8.82
C ARG A 308 -19.75 10.39 8.00
N CYS A 309 -18.63 9.76 8.38
CA CYS A 309 -18.18 8.52 7.77
C CYS A 309 -19.19 7.40 7.98
N GLU A 310 -19.75 7.27 9.19
CA GLU A 310 -20.79 6.29 9.50
C GLU A 310 -22.04 6.50 8.65
N ASP A 311 -22.54 7.73 8.57
CA ASP A 311 -23.67 8.07 7.70
C ASP A 311 -23.39 7.74 6.24
N TRP A 312 -22.17 8.03 5.75
CA TRP A 312 -21.78 7.73 4.39
C TRP A 312 -21.77 6.21 4.11
N TYR A 313 -21.17 5.42 5.00
CA TYR A 313 -21.12 3.97 4.84
C TYR A 313 -22.50 3.32 4.96
N ARG A 314 -23.41 3.90 5.73
CA ARG A 314 -24.78 3.42 5.90
C ARG A 314 -25.75 3.97 4.84
N GLY A 315 -25.36 4.95 4.05
CA GLY A 315 -26.24 5.67 3.13
C GLY A 315 -27.37 6.38 3.88
N GLN A 316 -27.04 7.11 4.94
CA GLN A 316 -27.97 7.82 5.81
C GLN A 316 -27.74 9.33 5.78
N GLY A 317 -28.67 10.12 6.32
CA GLY A 317 -28.55 11.56 6.39
C GLY A 317 -28.37 12.23 5.03
N GLU A 318 -27.32 13.02 4.87
CA GLU A 318 -27.03 13.67 3.59
C GLU A 318 -26.59 12.67 2.48
N TYR A 319 -26.39 11.40 2.82
CA TYR A 319 -25.94 10.32 1.93
C TYR A 319 -27.03 9.30 1.61
N GLU A 320 -28.30 9.57 1.87
CA GLU A 320 -29.43 8.67 1.55
C GLU A 320 -29.47 8.25 0.07
N HIS A 321 -28.96 9.10 -0.84
CA HIS A 321 -28.81 8.79 -2.25
C HIS A 321 -27.85 7.61 -2.53
N LEU A 322 -27.04 7.19 -1.56
CA LEU A 322 -26.17 6.03 -1.64
C LEU A 322 -26.83 4.73 -1.17
N ALA A 323 -27.97 4.81 -0.47
CA ALA A 323 -28.60 3.65 0.16
C ALA A 323 -28.94 2.53 -0.85
N GLU A 324 -29.52 2.88 -2.01
CA GLU A 324 -29.81 1.90 -3.07
C GLU A 324 -28.53 1.27 -3.64
N ARG A 325 -27.49 2.08 -3.81
CA ARG A 325 -26.19 1.60 -4.28
C ARG A 325 -25.56 0.63 -3.28
N TRP A 326 -25.59 0.97 -1.99
CA TRP A 326 -25.04 0.11 -0.94
C TRP A 326 -25.85 -1.18 -0.75
N ALA A 327 -27.12 -1.17 -1.09
CA ALA A 327 -27.95 -2.36 -1.12
C ALA A 327 -27.53 -3.36 -2.21
N MET A 328 -27.07 -2.87 -3.36
CA MET A 328 -26.64 -3.70 -4.49
C MET A 328 -25.14 -4.05 -4.44
N SER A 329 -24.31 -3.10 -4.05
CA SER A 329 -22.85 -3.23 -3.98
C SER A 329 -22.34 -2.58 -2.69
N PRO A 330 -22.24 -3.35 -1.60
CA PRO A 330 -21.83 -2.83 -0.30
C PRO A 330 -20.47 -2.14 -0.35
N PRO A 331 -20.29 -1.05 0.43
CA PRO A 331 -19.02 -0.32 0.47
C PRO A 331 -17.89 -1.09 1.16
N ILE A 332 -18.23 -2.22 1.78
CA ILE A 332 -17.29 -3.16 2.38
C ILE A 332 -17.69 -4.55 1.92
N ASN A 333 -16.74 -5.31 1.45
CA ASN A 333 -16.96 -6.69 1.05
C ASN A 333 -15.67 -7.51 1.27
N TYR A 334 -15.79 -8.82 1.30
CA TYR A 334 -14.65 -9.71 1.38
C TYR A 334 -14.82 -10.92 0.48
N SER A 335 -13.71 -11.50 0.05
CA SER A 335 -13.67 -12.74 -0.71
C SER A 335 -12.52 -13.62 -0.22
N LEU A 336 -12.62 -14.89 -0.55
CA LEU A 336 -11.59 -15.88 -0.24
C LEU A 336 -11.05 -16.46 -1.55
N THR A 337 -9.73 -16.36 -1.72
CA THR A 337 -8.99 -17.16 -2.69
C THR A 337 -8.55 -18.43 -2.00
N TYR A 338 -9.04 -19.58 -2.45
CA TYR A 338 -8.80 -20.86 -1.79
C TYR A 338 -7.38 -21.36 -2.02
N GLY A 339 -6.77 -21.94 -0.99
CA GLY A 339 -5.45 -22.58 -1.04
C GLY A 339 -5.37 -23.78 -1.99
N THR A 340 -6.51 -24.40 -2.31
CA THR A 340 -6.59 -25.51 -3.28
C THR A 340 -6.15 -25.12 -4.69
N LEU A 341 -6.13 -23.84 -5.04
CA LEU A 341 -5.53 -23.36 -6.30
C LEU A 341 -4.04 -23.71 -6.40
N LEU A 342 -3.35 -23.84 -5.26
CA LEU A 342 -1.93 -24.23 -5.22
C LEU A 342 -1.69 -25.71 -5.54
N GLU A 343 -2.74 -26.52 -5.66
CA GLU A 343 -2.71 -27.93 -6.10
C GLU A 343 -2.84 -28.04 -7.62
N ASP A 344 -3.16 -26.95 -8.31
CA ASP A 344 -3.27 -26.87 -9.76
C ASP A 344 -1.89 -26.58 -10.37
N GLU A 345 -1.39 -27.50 -11.20
CA GLU A 345 -0.11 -27.35 -11.88
C GLU A 345 -0.09 -26.14 -12.83
N ASP A 346 -1.20 -25.83 -13.48
CA ASP A 346 -1.31 -24.68 -14.39
C ASP A 346 -1.16 -23.36 -13.62
N TYR A 347 -1.70 -23.29 -12.38
CA TYR A 347 -1.56 -22.11 -11.52
C TYR A 347 -0.12 -21.87 -11.09
N GLU A 348 0.59 -22.94 -10.72
CA GLU A 348 2.00 -22.87 -10.35
C GLU A 348 2.87 -22.50 -11.56
N ASP A 349 2.60 -23.10 -12.72
CA ASP A 349 3.32 -22.80 -13.96
C ASP A 349 3.13 -21.36 -14.42
N GLU A 350 1.91 -20.84 -14.34
CA GLU A 350 1.62 -19.42 -14.63
C GLU A 350 2.41 -18.49 -13.69
N TYR A 351 2.41 -18.80 -12.40
CA TYR A 351 3.19 -18.04 -11.42
C TYR A 351 4.67 -17.98 -11.80
N TYR A 352 5.29 -19.13 -12.06
CA TYR A 352 6.71 -19.16 -12.40
C TYR A 352 7.01 -18.52 -13.75
N ALA A 353 6.12 -18.58 -14.73
CA ALA A 353 6.27 -17.85 -15.99
C ALA A 353 6.32 -16.33 -15.76
N ARG A 354 5.49 -15.81 -14.85
CA ARG A 354 5.50 -14.39 -14.42
C ARG A 354 6.80 -14.06 -13.69
N VAL A 355 7.25 -14.92 -12.77
CA VAL A 355 8.53 -14.76 -12.06
C VAL A 355 9.71 -14.72 -13.03
N GLU A 356 9.74 -15.60 -14.04
CA GLU A 356 10.77 -15.61 -15.08
C GLU A 356 10.80 -14.32 -15.89
N LEU A 357 9.63 -13.78 -16.23
CA LEU A 357 9.53 -12.50 -16.92
C LEU A 357 10.15 -11.37 -16.10
N ILE A 358 9.83 -11.30 -14.81
CA ILE A 358 10.42 -10.29 -13.92
C ILE A 358 11.93 -10.52 -13.79
N ALA A 359 12.35 -11.79 -13.61
CA ALA A 359 13.76 -12.16 -13.44
C ALA A 359 14.65 -11.70 -14.60
N LYS A 360 14.13 -11.65 -15.84
CA LYS A 360 14.86 -11.09 -16.99
C LYS A 360 15.26 -9.63 -16.75
N TYR A 361 14.37 -8.82 -16.20
CA TYR A 361 14.64 -7.40 -15.93
C TYR A 361 15.46 -7.19 -14.65
N VAL A 362 15.20 -7.99 -13.62
CA VAL A 362 15.94 -7.92 -12.35
C VAL A 362 17.39 -8.32 -12.54
N LYS A 363 17.70 -9.30 -13.40
CA LYS A 363 19.05 -9.79 -13.70
C LYS A 363 19.76 -9.01 -14.81
N CYS A 364 19.04 -8.21 -15.58
CA CYS A 364 19.66 -7.36 -16.59
C CYS A 364 20.69 -6.44 -15.93
N LYS A 365 21.84 -6.25 -16.60
CA LYS A 365 22.73 -5.17 -16.24
C LYS A 365 21.94 -3.86 -16.23
N ALA A 366 22.12 -3.09 -15.16
CA ALA A 366 21.36 -1.87 -14.91
C ALA A 366 21.75 -0.73 -15.86
N PHE A 367 21.62 -0.95 -17.17
CA PHE A 367 21.80 0.08 -18.19
C PHE A 367 20.43 0.52 -18.73
N PRO A 368 20.17 1.83 -18.87
CA PRO A 368 18.89 2.34 -19.36
C PRO A 368 18.42 1.71 -20.68
N LYS A 369 19.39 1.36 -21.58
CA LYS A 369 19.09 0.75 -22.88
C LYS A 369 18.48 -0.67 -22.78
N ASN A 370 18.64 -1.36 -21.66
CA ASN A 370 18.08 -2.69 -21.46
C ASN A 370 16.61 -2.67 -21.03
N PHE A 371 16.09 -1.48 -20.74
CA PHE A 371 14.74 -1.27 -20.26
C PHE A 371 13.93 -0.47 -21.29
N PRO A 372 13.04 -1.12 -22.05
CA PRO A 372 12.22 -0.43 -23.04
C PRO A 372 11.36 0.67 -22.41
N ARG A 373 11.30 1.82 -23.08
CA ARG A 373 10.47 2.95 -22.67
C ARG A 373 9.05 2.77 -23.22
N SER A 374 8.07 2.73 -22.35
CA SER A 374 6.65 2.77 -22.72
C SER A 374 6.09 4.17 -22.47
N THR A 375 5.42 4.74 -23.44
CA THR A 375 4.77 6.05 -23.30
C THR A 375 3.36 5.96 -22.72
N ASN A 376 2.79 4.74 -22.69
CA ASN A 376 1.40 4.54 -22.23
C ASN A 376 1.18 4.92 -20.75
N HIS A 377 2.24 4.99 -19.98
CA HIS A 377 2.20 5.24 -18.53
C HIS A 377 2.78 6.60 -18.12
N LEU A 378 3.09 7.47 -19.09
CA LEU A 378 3.50 8.84 -18.76
C LEU A 378 2.36 9.63 -18.09
N ARG A 379 1.12 9.18 -18.24
CA ARG A 379 -0.04 9.74 -17.54
C ARG A 379 -0.74 8.65 -16.74
N GLN A 380 -0.68 8.76 -15.41
CA GLN A 380 -1.46 7.92 -14.50
C GLN A 380 -2.48 8.80 -13.76
N PHE A 381 -3.74 8.37 -13.73
CA PHE A 381 -4.82 9.12 -13.05
C PHE A 381 -4.92 10.58 -13.49
N GLY A 382 -4.70 10.88 -14.78
CA GLY A 382 -4.75 12.24 -15.32
C GLY A 382 -3.55 13.13 -14.98
N ARG A 383 -2.53 12.60 -14.30
CA ARG A 383 -1.29 13.32 -13.96
C ARG A 383 -0.10 12.75 -14.70
N MET A 384 0.87 13.62 -14.99
CA MET A 384 2.16 13.16 -15.54
C MET A 384 2.91 12.33 -14.49
N SER A 385 3.55 11.25 -14.96
CA SER A 385 4.46 10.47 -14.11
C SER A 385 5.62 11.37 -13.65
N PRO A 386 6.02 11.31 -12.36
CA PRO A 386 7.17 12.06 -11.87
C PRO A 386 8.46 11.68 -12.60
N TYR A 387 8.52 10.50 -13.20
CA TYR A 387 9.68 10.05 -13.98
C TYR A 387 9.72 10.59 -15.42
N THR A 388 8.73 11.35 -15.84
CA THR A 388 8.66 11.91 -17.21
C THR A 388 9.93 12.66 -17.65
N PRO A 389 10.57 13.49 -16.80
CA PRO A 389 11.82 14.14 -17.15
C PRO A 389 12.93 13.19 -17.64
N PHE A 390 13.07 12.01 -17.01
CA PHE A 390 14.08 11.02 -17.40
C PHE A 390 13.84 10.41 -18.78
N TYR A 391 12.62 10.45 -19.30
CA TYR A 391 12.29 9.99 -20.66
C TYR A 391 12.76 10.97 -21.74
N LEU A 392 12.79 12.25 -21.39
CA LEU A 392 13.04 13.35 -22.32
C LEU A 392 14.50 13.83 -22.28
N THR A 393 15.25 13.45 -21.27
CA THR A 393 16.58 13.98 -21.00
C THR A 393 17.67 12.91 -21.20
N PRO A 394 18.81 13.26 -21.78
CA PRO A 394 19.95 12.36 -21.88
C PRO A 394 20.46 11.92 -20.51
N VAL A 395 20.93 10.65 -20.40
CA VAL A 395 21.38 10.06 -19.13
C VAL A 395 22.46 10.92 -18.41
N LYS A 396 23.32 11.60 -19.15
CA LYS A 396 24.36 12.48 -18.63
C LYS A 396 23.82 13.69 -17.83
N GLU A 397 22.55 14.02 -17.99
CA GLU A 397 21.88 15.15 -17.35
C GLU A 397 20.92 14.70 -16.23
N TRP A 398 20.87 13.40 -15.91
CA TRP A 398 19.96 12.87 -14.89
C TRP A 398 20.28 13.36 -13.46
N ALA A 399 21.55 13.65 -13.16
CA ALA A 399 21.89 14.23 -11.87
C ALA A 399 21.17 15.57 -11.64
N ASP A 400 21.10 16.40 -12.70
CA ASP A 400 20.41 17.68 -12.61
C ASP A 400 18.91 17.49 -12.37
N ILE A 401 18.30 16.44 -12.99
CA ILE A 401 16.90 16.10 -12.75
C ILE A 401 16.69 15.63 -11.31
N ILE A 402 17.57 14.74 -10.81
CA ILE A 402 17.48 14.22 -9.44
C ILE A 402 17.47 15.37 -8.45
N HIS A 403 18.34 16.36 -8.65
CA HIS A 403 18.40 17.55 -7.82
C HIS A 403 17.19 18.47 -8.01
N ALA A 404 16.86 18.83 -9.26
CA ALA A 404 15.80 19.80 -9.56
C ALA A 404 14.40 19.29 -9.17
N GLU A 405 14.11 18.01 -9.38
CA GLU A 405 12.82 17.38 -9.12
C GLU A 405 12.77 16.72 -7.72
N SER A 406 13.78 16.96 -6.88
CA SER A 406 13.86 16.43 -5.51
C SER A 406 13.61 14.93 -5.45
N PHE A 407 14.40 14.15 -6.20
CA PHE A 407 14.42 12.70 -6.05
C PHE A 407 15.36 12.29 -4.92
N ILE A 408 14.96 11.28 -4.17
CA ILE A 408 15.79 10.60 -3.18
C ILE A 408 16.07 9.17 -3.65
N GLN A 409 17.17 8.60 -3.19
CA GLN A 409 17.46 7.19 -3.33
C GLN A 409 16.92 6.46 -2.11
N VAL A 410 16.14 5.42 -2.34
CA VAL A 410 15.54 4.59 -1.29
C VAL A 410 16.01 3.17 -1.49
N ASP A 411 16.69 2.61 -0.50
CA ASP A 411 16.83 1.16 -0.40
C ASP A 411 15.57 0.62 0.27
N ARG A 412 14.80 -0.14 -0.48
CA ARG A 412 13.51 -0.65 -0.01
C ARG A 412 13.61 -1.97 0.75
N ASP A 413 14.79 -2.54 0.84
CA ASP A 413 15.05 -3.79 1.54
C ASP A 413 15.75 -3.55 2.89
N GLU A 414 16.32 -2.35 3.13
CA GLU A 414 17.01 -2.04 4.39
C GLU A 414 16.08 -1.97 5.60
N ASP A 415 14.84 -1.49 5.42
CA ASP A 415 13.89 -1.25 6.51
C ASP A 415 12.92 -2.42 6.76
N VAL A 416 13.07 -3.53 6.04
CA VAL A 416 12.17 -4.68 6.17
C VAL A 416 12.79 -5.75 7.06
N GLU A 417 12.18 -5.97 8.23
CA GLU A 417 12.49 -7.13 9.05
C GLU A 417 11.86 -8.38 8.41
N PHE A 418 12.74 -9.31 7.95
CA PHE A 418 12.29 -10.58 7.40
C PHE A 418 12.21 -11.63 8.52
N ILE A 419 11.01 -11.89 9.02
CA ILE A 419 10.75 -12.92 10.05
C ILE A 419 10.97 -14.31 9.44
N ILE A 420 10.61 -14.48 8.18
CA ILE A 420 10.79 -15.72 7.42
C ILE A 420 11.93 -15.49 6.43
N ASP A 421 13.12 -15.94 6.78
CA ASP A 421 14.30 -15.83 5.92
C ASP A 421 14.97 -17.19 5.75
N SER A 422 15.07 -17.64 4.52
CA SER A 422 15.74 -18.89 4.18
C SER A 422 16.83 -18.67 3.15
N PRO A 423 18.03 -19.25 3.35
CA PRO A 423 19.07 -19.23 2.34
C PRO A 423 18.69 -19.96 1.06
N TYR A 424 17.76 -20.93 1.14
CA TYR A 424 17.31 -21.73 0.00
C TYR A 424 15.82 -22.10 0.14
N ALA A 425 15.03 -21.87 -0.91
CA ALA A 425 13.72 -22.47 -1.02
C ALA A 425 13.85 -24.00 -1.27
N PRO A 426 12.91 -24.83 -0.82
CA PRO A 426 12.92 -26.25 -1.09
C PRO A 426 12.82 -26.51 -2.60
N ARG A 427 13.34 -27.66 -3.03
CA ARG A 427 13.24 -28.15 -4.41
C ARG A 427 11.87 -28.71 -4.67
#